data_ea03186a8d1a1f9adb6eeb824ac86d3a
#
_entry.id   ea03186a8d1a1f9adb6eeb824ac86d3a
#
_cell.length_a   1.000
_cell.length_b   1.000
_cell.length_c   1.000
_cell.angle_alpha   90.00
_cell.angle_beta   90.00
_cell.angle_gamma   90.00
#
_symmetry.space_group_name_H-M   'P 1'
#
loop_
_entity.id
_entity.type
_entity.pdbx_description
1 polymer ?
#
loop_
_entity_poly.entity_id
_entity_poly.type
_entity_poly.pdbx_seq_one_letter_code
_entity_poly.pdbx_strand_id
1 'polypeptide(L)'
;MNGFQDRMLAKKMPHFALWLCSAIVITVVSFLTSYFPVWANIPVNVVLPFLVLFFLKTVFFEKLKLSTLIVLRTVIVVAVFMDYFANIGGLWFVYVVLAFLSINILEATFTDLKYKKYFNFVTGLVLAASVLALAPSWINLSGKSFAFSYIYEANNSAPTAQYAFWGTVCWIIAYTIWNWIFVTDEFSPSIAYLHFAILGMPLLGCIITRNPGLWLVFRANSLTCGGILQISCKQFFEEKLKTEKMTAFVKASQKTGVQAVLMIINLALLAVPCAFAIMSKLN
;
A
#
# COMPACT_ATOMS: atom_id res chain seq x y z
N MET A 1 -9.26 3.86 -29.22
CA MET A 1 -8.94 3.06 -28.02
C MET A 1 -9.60 1.67 -28.05
N ASN A 2 -10.80 1.51 -28.60
CA ASN A 2 -11.50 0.22 -28.65
C ASN A 2 -10.73 -0.90 -29.38
N GLY A 3 -10.10 -0.62 -30.53
CA GLY A 3 -9.41 -1.65 -31.32
C GLY A 3 -8.13 -2.23 -30.69
N PHE A 4 -7.50 -1.57 -29.71
CA PHE A 4 -6.37 -2.13 -28.97
C PHE A 4 -6.86 -3.05 -27.85
N GLN A 5 -7.91 -2.66 -27.14
CA GLN A 5 -8.52 -3.49 -26.10
C GLN A 5 -9.13 -4.76 -26.71
N ASP A 6 -9.80 -4.64 -27.85
CA ASP A 6 -10.40 -5.80 -28.55
C ASP A 6 -9.33 -6.81 -29.01
N ARG A 7 -8.18 -6.34 -29.51
CA ARG A 7 -7.06 -7.23 -29.88
C ARG A 7 -6.42 -7.91 -28.67
N MET A 8 -6.32 -7.20 -27.55
CA MET A 8 -5.82 -7.78 -26.29
C MET A 8 -6.79 -8.81 -25.70
N LEU A 9 -8.10 -8.56 -25.80
CA LEU A 9 -9.15 -9.48 -25.36
C LEU A 9 -9.19 -10.76 -26.21
N ALA A 10 -8.90 -10.67 -27.52
CA ALA A 10 -8.85 -11.83 -28.41
C ALA A 10 -7.70 -12.81 -28.09
N LYS A 11 -6.65 -12.37 -27.42
CA LYS A 11 -5.49 -13.20 -27.12
C LYS A 11 -5.77 -14.09 -25.89
N LYS A 12 -5.76 -15.42 -26.08
CA LYS A 12 -5.88 -16.39 -24.99
C LYS A 12 -4.59 -16.39 -24.15
N MET A 13 -4.60 -15.64 -23.06
CA MET A 13 -3.53 -15.68 -22.08
C MET A 13 -4.03 -16.40 -20.80
N PRO A 14 -3.28 -17.36 -20.23
CA PRO A 14 -3.65 -17.99 -18.96
C PRO A 14 -3.81 -16.94 -17.87
N HIS A 15 -4.86 -17.03 -17.05
CA HIS A 15 -5.13 -16.06 -15.96
C HIS A 15 -3.93 -15.85 -15.04
N PHE A 16 -3.26 -16.96 -14.67
CA PHE A 16 -2.07 -16.90 -13.82
C PHE A 16 -0.89 -16.18 -14.48
N ALA A 17 -0.64 -16.41 -15.76
CA ALA A 17 0.43 -15.72 -16.49
C ALA A 17 0.17 -14.20 -16.57
N LEU A 18 -1.05 -13.77 -16.81
CA LEU A 18 -1.42 -12.37 -16.81
C LEU A 18 -1.23 -11.74 -15.43
N TRP A 19 -1.69 -12.42 -14.38
CA TRP A 19 -1.49 -11.96 -13.01
C TRP A 19 -0.01 -11.86 -12.67
N LEU A 20 0.79 -12.89 -13.00
CA LEU A 20 2.23 -12.91 -12.74
C LEU A 20 2.97 -11.79 -13.48
N CYS A 21 2.66 -11.57 -14.76
CA CYS A 21 3.21 -10.45 -15.53
C CYS A 21 2.89 -9.10 -14.87
N SER A 22 1.63 -8.91 -14.44
CA SER A 22 1.22 -7.70 -13.73
C SER A 22 1.97 -7.53 -12.40
N ALA A 23 2.12 -8.61 -11.63
CA ALA A 23 2.87 -8.62 -10.38
C ALA A 23 4.35 -8.25 -10.61
N ILE A 24 4.98 -8.81 -11.65
CA ILE A 24 6.36 -8.48 -12.03
C ILE A 24 6.48 -7.00 -12.39
N VAL A 25 5.58 -6.47 -13.22
CA VAL A 25 5.59 -5.04 -13.60
C VAL A 25 5.45 -4.16 -12.36
N ILE A 26 4.48 -4.44 -11.48
CA ILE A 26 4.26 -3.68 -10.23
C ILE A 26 5.52 -3.74 -9.36
N THR A 27 6.14 -4.92 -9.24
CA THR A 27 7.36 -5.12 -8.44
C THR A 27 8.53 -4.31 -9.01
N VAL A 28 8.84 -4.47 -10.29
CA VAL A 28 9.96 -3.78 -10.95
C VAL A 28 9.79 -2.26 -10.86
N VAL A 29 8.61 -1.74 -11.20
CA VAL A 29 8.35 -0.30 -11.13
C VAL A 29 8.44 0.22 -9.70
N SER A 30 7.94 -0.54 -8.71
CA SER A 30 8.03 -0.15 -7.31
C SER A 30 9.47 -0.13 -6.80
N PHE A 31 10.31 -1.10 -7.19
CA PHE A 31 11.73 -1.07 -6.88
C PHE A 31 12.43 0.12 -7.55
N LEU A 32 12.21 0.35 -8.84
CA LEU A 32 12.81 1.47 -9.57
C LEU A 32 12.44 2.82 -8.92
N THR A 33 11.18 3.03 -8.58
CA THR A 33 10.73 4.28 -7.94
C THR A 33 11.23 4.42 -6.50
N SER A 34 11.51 3.31 -5.82
CA SER A 34 12.06 3.33 -4.47
C SER A 34 13.56 3.61 -4.44
N TYR A 35 14.32 3.04 -5.38
CA TYR A 35 15.77 3.19 -5.44
C TYR A 35 16.23 4.42 -6.26
N PHE A 36 15.38 4.92 -7.16
CA PHE A 36 15.64 6.12 -7.98
C PHE A 36 14.52 7.16 -7.80
N PRO A 37 14.33 7.71 -6.59
CA PRO A 37 13.14 8.47 -6.24
C PRO A 37 13.05 9.82 -6.92
N VAL A 38 14.18 10.45 -7.25
CA VAL A 38 14.19 11.72 -7.96
C VAL A 38 13.76 11.50 -9.41
N TRP A 39 14.38 10.54 -10.10
CA TRP A 39 14.20 10.40 -11.54
C TRP A 39 13.03 9.50 -11.93
N ALA A 40 12.81 8.42 -11.18
CA ALA A 40 11.74 7.48 -11.49
C ALA A 40 10.38 7.90 -10.91
N ASN A 41 10.34 8.66 -9.81
CA ASN A 41 9.08 9.08 -9.19
C ASN A 41 8.30 10.07 -10.05
N ILE A 42 8.96 11.00 -10.75
CA ILE A 42 8.26 11.99 -11.57
C ILE A 42 7.45 11.31 -12.67
N PRO A 43 8.04 10.50 -13.57
CA PRO A 43 7.28 9.88 -14.64
C PRO A 43 6.20 8.92 -14.10
N VAL A 44 6.49 8.14 -13.07
CA VAL A 44 5.58 7.07 -12.60
C VAL A 44 4.50 7.60 -11.65
N ASN A 45 4.87 8.47 -10.70
CA ASN A 45 3.97 8.89 -9.63
C ASN A 45 3.29 10.24 -9.86
N VAL A 46 3.75 11.02 -10.83
CA VAL A 46 3.17 12.33 -11.18
C VAL A 46 2.65 12.35 -12.62
N VAL A 47 3.53 12.14 -13.61
CA VAL A 47 3.16 12.28 -15.03
C VAL A 47 2.14 11.23 -15.44
N LEU A 48 2.38 9.96 -15.13
CA LEU A 48 1.50 8.87 -15.54
C LEU A 48 0.09 8.96 -14.93
N PRO A 49 -0.11 9.21 -13.61
CA PRO A 49 -1.45 9.46 -13.06
C PRO A 49 -2.14 10.66 -13.67
N PHE A 50 -1.40 11.73 -13.95
CA PHE A 50 -1.93 12.93 -14.60
C PHE A 50 -2.43 12.62 -16.02
N LEU A 51 -1.65 11.89 -16.82
CA LEU A 51 -2.07 11.44 -18.15
C LEU A 51 -3.31 10.56 -18.07
N VAL A 52 -3.36 9.62 -17.12
CA VAL A 52 -4.55 8.76 -16.93
C VAL A 52 -5.79 9.59 -16.61
N LEU A 53 -5.65 10.59 -15.73
CA LEU A 53 -6.76 11.47 -15.35
C LEU A 53 -7.31 12.27 -16.54
N PHE A 54 -6.43 12.75 -17.44
CA PHE A 54 -6.81 13.56 -18.59
C PHE A 54 -7.35 12.76 -19.78
N PHE A 55 -6.73 11.62 -20.08
CA PHE A 55 -7.00 10.89 -21.33
C PHE A 55 -7.96 9.72 -21.16
N LEU A 56 -8.21 9.26 -19.94
CA LEU A 56 -9.16 8.17 -19.70
C LEU A 56 -10.51 8.71 -19.21
N LYS A 57 -11.58 8.17 -19.79
CA LYS A 57 -12.95 8.36 -19.28
C LYS A 57 -13.12 7.52 -18.00
N THR A 58 -12.76 8.10 -16.88
CA THR A 58 -12.90 7.46 -15.56
C THR A 58 -14.20 7.92 -14.88
N VAL A 59 -14.76 7.07 -14.05
CA VAL A 59 -15.92 7.39 -13.21
C VAL A 59 -15.52 8.44 -12.15
N PHE A 60 -16.46 9.25 -11.68
CA PHE A 60 -16.18 10.34 -10.71
C PHE A 60 -15.36 9.88 -9.50
N PHE A 61 -15.68 8.72 -8.93
CA PHE A 61 -14.95 8.17 -7.77
C PHE A 61 -13.48 7.80 -8.11
N GLU A 62 -13.26 7.23 -9.28
CA GLU A 62 -11.89 6.92 -9.76
C GLU A 62 -11.10 8.21 -10.01
N LYS A 63 -11.76 9.26 -10.53
CA LYS A 63 -11.16 10.60 -10.69
C LYS A 63 -10.76 11.20 -9.35
N LEU A 64 -11.63 11.09 -8.34
CA LEU A 64 -11.35 11.60 -7.01
C LEU A 64 -10.15 10.88 -6.38
N LYS A 65 -10.12 9.55 -6.42
CA LYS A 65 -8.97 8.74 -5.94
C LYS A 65 -7.67 9.08 -6.65
N LEU A 66 -7.70 9.19 -7.99
CA LEU A 66 -6.52 9.59 -8.77
C LEU A 66 -6.04 11.00 -8.40
N SER A 67 -6.97 11.95 -8.24
CA SER A 67 -6.62 13.33 -7.86
C SER A 67 -5.97 13.37 -6.48
N THR A 68 -6.51 12.65 -5.51
CA THR A 68 -5.92 12.55 -4.15
C THR A 68 -4.52 11.91 -4.21
N LEU A 69 -4.37 10.82 -4.96
CA LEU A 69 -3.06 10.18 -5.17
C LEU A 69 -2.06 11.14 -5.83
N ILE A 70 -2.46 11.90 -6.86
CA ILE A 70 -1.60 12.88 -7.52
C ILE A 70 -1.14 13.96 -6.53
N VAL A 71 -2.06 14.54 -5.78
CA VAL A 71 -1.73 15.60 -4.80
C VAL A 71 -0.75 15.07 -3.76
N LEU A 72 -1.06 13.94 -3.11
CA LEU A 72 -0.19 13.35 -2.10
C LEU A 72 1.18 13.00 -2.67
N ARG A 73 1.22 12.46 -3.89
CA ARG A 73 2.48 12.08 -4.54
C ARG A 73 3.29 13.29 -4.97
N THR A 74 2.65 14.33 -5.48
CA THR A 74 3.33 15.58 -5.83
C THR A 74 3.99 16.22 -4.62
N VAL A 75 3.29 16.25 -3.47
CA VAL A 75 3.86 16.74 -2.21
C VAL A 75 5.10 15.92 -1.80
N ILE A 76 5.02 14.60 -1.87
CA ILE A 76 6.15 13.71 -1.56
C ILE A 76 7.32 13.96 -2.52
N VAL A 77 7.07 14.03 -3.83
CA VAL A 77 8.09 14.26 -4.84
C VAL A 77 8.75 15.62 -4.65
N VAL A 78 7.98 16.67 -4.40
CA VAL A 78 8.51 18.02 -4.11
C VAL A 78 9.39 17.99 -2.86
N ALA A 79 8.95 17.36 -1.78
CA ALA A 79 9.74 17.24 -0.56
C ALA A 79 11.06 16.47 -0.79
N VAL A 80 11.03 15.38 -1.59
CA VAL A 80 12.23 14.64 -2.01
C VAL A 80 13.21 15.54 -2.78
N PHE A 81 12.71 16.36 -3.70
CA PHE A 81 13.53 17.32 -4.43
C PHE A 81 14.14 18.38 -3.52
N MET A 82 13.34 18.95 -2.63
CA MET A 82 13.82 19.97 -1.68
C MET A 82 14.93 19.43 -0.80
N ASP A 83 14.82 18.20 -0.34
CA ASP A 83 15.86 17.58 0.47
C ASP A 83 17.11 17.25 -0.36
N TYR A 84 16.94 16.72 -1.57
CA TYR A 84 18.05 16.35 -2.46
C TYR A 84 18.91 17.55 -2.89
N PHE A 85 18.27 18.64 -3.28
CA PHE A 85 18.99 19.82 -3.82
C PHE A 85 19.30 20.88 -2.77
N ALA A 86 18.49 21.02 -1.74
CA ALA A 86 18.61 22.07 -0.75
C ALA A 86 18.88 21.54 0.68
N ASN A 87 18.96 20.25 0.88
CA ASN A 87 19.18 19.59 2.19
C ASN A 87 18.20 20.09 3.28
N ILE A 88 16.94 20.32 2.90
CA ILE A 88 15.88 20.84 3.79
C ILE A 88 15.07 19.69 4.41
N GLY A 89 15.41 18.43 4.08
CA GLY A 89 14.74 17.26 4.61
C GLY A 89 14.98 17.05 6.11
N GLY A 90 14.13 16.24 6.70
CA GLY A 90 14.25 15.89 8.11
C GLY A 90 13.13 14.95 8.58
N LEU A 91 13.15 14.63 9.86
CA LEU A 91 12.17 13.73 10.49
C LEU A 91 10.72 14.21 10.34
N TRP A 92 10.49 15.52 10.20
CA TRP A 92 9.16 16.08 9.94
C TRP A 92 8.49 15.46 8.72
N PHE A 93 9.27 15.14 7.69
CA PHE A 93 8.77 14.53 6.48
C PHE A 93 8.19 13.13 6.72
N VAL A 94 8.84 12.34 7.59
CA VAL A 94 8.32 11.02 8.01
C VAL A 94 6.95 11.17 8.66
N TYR A 95 6.79 12.14 9.57
CA TYR A 95 5.50 12.40 10.21
C TYR A 95 4.43 12.83 9.22
N VAL A 96 4.76 13.65 8.23
CA VAL A 96 3.83 14.04 7.15
C VAL A 96 3.36 12.81 6.36
N VAL A 97 4.28 11.93 5.98
CA VAL A 97 3.94 10.70 5.24
C VAL A 97 3.08 9.76 6.08
N LEU A 98 3.38 9.61 7.36
CA LEU A 98 2.59 8.78 8.29
C LEU A 98 1.20 9.39 8.54
N ALA A 99 1.09 10.72 8.65
CA ALA A 99 -0.20 11.40 8.74
C ALA A 99 -1.05 11.14 7.49
N PHE A 100 -0.48 11.23 6.30
CA PHE A 100 -1.17 10.91 5.05
C PHE A 100 -1.60 9.43 5.00
N LEU A 101 -0.75 8.52 5.48
CA LEU A 101 -1.13 7.11 5.59
C LEU A 101 -2.33 6.93 6.53
N SER A 102 -2.31 7.59 7.70
CA SER A 102 -3.41 7.56 8.66
C SER A 102 -4.71 8.09 8.06
N ILE A 103 -4.66 9.23 7.35
CA ILE A 103 -5.81 9.81 6.65
C ILE A 103 -6.36 8.83 5.60
N ASN A 104 -5.48 8.18 4.83
CA ASN A 104 -5.86 7.21 3.82
C ASN A 104 -6.53 5.95 4.42
N ILE A 105 -6.03 5.50 5.58
CA ILE A 105 -6.65 4.40 6.34
C ILE A 105 -8.04 4.83 6.85
N LEU A 106 -8.18 6.04 7.39
CA LEU A 106 -9.45 6.56 7.88
C LEU A 106 -10.49 6.69 6.76
N GLU A 107 -10.10 7.18 5.58
CA GLU A 107 -11.00 7.25 4.41
C GLU A 107 -11.59 5.88 4.08
N ALA A 108 -10.75 4.85 3.98
CA ALA A 108 -11.21 3.49 3.73
C ALA A 108 -12.05 2.93 4.90
N THR A 109 -11.65 3.23 6.14
CA THR A 109 -12.35 2.81 7.36
C THR A 109 -13.77 3.40 7.43
N PHE A 110 -13.96 4.68 7.10
CA PHE A 110 -15.29 5.27 7.05
C PHE A 110 -16.13 4.74 5.87
N THR A 111 -15.50 4.27 4.80
CA THR A 111 -16.18 3.53 3.74
C THR A 111 -16.70 2.20 4.26
N ASP A 112 -15.91 1.46 5.05
CA ASP A 112 -16.35 0.23 5.71
C ASP A 112 -17.56 0.48 6.63
N LEU A 113 -17.56 1.58 7.40
CA LEU A 113 -18.69 1.98 8.24
C LEU A 113 -19.96 2.23 7.40
N LYS A 114 -19.83 2.94 6.28
CA LYS A 114 -20.93 3.21 5.36
C LYS A 114 -21.57 1.92 4.84
N TYR A 115 -20.76 0.89 4.57
CA TYR A 115 -21.20 -0.43 4.12
C TYR A 115 -21.50 -1.42 5.26
N LYS A 116 -21.52 -0.94 6.51
CA LYS A 116 -21.82 -1.73 7.73
C LYS A 116 -20.84 -2.89 7.97
N LYS A 117 -19.59 -2.71 7.57
CA LYS A 117 -18.47 -3.66 7.77
C LYS A 117 -17.77 -3.39 9.11
N TYR A 118 -18.50 -3.56 10.20
CA TYR A 118 -18.09 -3.11 11.54
C TYR A 118 -16.78 -3.72 12.01
N PHE A 119 -16.50 -4.99 11.71
CA PHE A 119 -15.26 -5.65 12.12
C PHE A 119 -14.03 -5.01 11.46
N ASN A 120 -14.12 -4.75 10.15
CA ASN A 120 -13.03 -4.10 9.42
C ASN A 120 -12.91 -2.62 9.80
N PHE A 121 -14.05 -1.94 10.07
CA PHE A 121 -14.08 -0.58 10.60
C PHE A 121 -13.30 -0.44 11.91
N VAL A 122 -13.56 -1.32 12.90
CA VAL A 122 -12.84 -1.29 14.19
C VAL A 122 -11.35 -1.50 13.98
N THR A 123 -10.96 -2.47 13.16
CA THR A 123 -9.55 -2.71 12.83
C THR A 123 -8.91 -1.47 12.19
N GLY A 124 -9.59 -0.83 11.25
CA GLY A 124 -9.11 0.36 10.56
C GLY A 124 -8.89 1.55 11.49
N LEU A 125 -9.78 1.77 12.48
CA LEU A 125 -9.59 2.81 13.50
C LEU A 125 -8.33 2.58 14.32
N VAL A 126 -8.11 1.34 14.79
CA VAL A 126 -6.92 0.99 15.59
C VAL A 126 -5.65 1.10 14.74
N LEU A 127 -5.71 0.68 13.46
CA LEU A 127 -4.60 0.85 12.53
C LEU A 127 -4.25 2.34 12.33
N ALA A 128 -5.24 3.19 12.06
CA ALA A 128 -5.01 4.61 11.84
C ALA A 128 -4.39 5.29 13.07
N ALA A 129 -4.86 4.95 14.28
CA ALA A 129 -4.31 5.47 15.53
C ALA A 129 -2.89 4.96 15.79
N SER A 130 -2.64 3.67 15.54
CA SER A 130 -1.35 3.04 15.81
C SER A 130 -0.24 3.47 14.84
N VAL A 131 -0.56 4.00 13.64
CA VAL A 131 0.45 4.56 12.71
C VAL A 131 1.28 5.63 13.40
N LEU A 132 0.65 6.55 14.12
CA LEU A 132 1.37 7.64 14.80
C LEU A 132 2.20 7.13 15.99
N ALA A 133 1.72 6.09 16.67
CA ALA A 133 2.47 5.45 17.77
C ALA A 133 3.72 4.71 17.25
N LEU A 134 3.73 4.28 15.99
CA LEU A 134 4.87 3.63 15.33
C LEU A 134 5.89 4.61 14.73
N ALA A 135 5.60 5.91 14.69
CA ALA A 135 6.51 6.89 14.09
C ALA A 135 7.95 6.77 14.58
N PRO A 136 8.24 6.65 15.90
CA PRO A 136 9.59 6.44 16.39
C PRO A 136 10.24 5.15 15.89
N SER A 137 9.46 4.06 15.78
CA SER A 137 9.95 2.77 15.27
C SER A 137 10.34 2.83 13.80
N TRP A 138 9.53 3.48 12.97
CA TRP A 138 9.86 3.72 11.57
C TRP A 138 11.14 4.55 11.41
N ILE A 139 11.28 5.60 12.21
CA ILE A 139 12.45 6.48 12.23
C ILE A 139 13.70 5.71 12.64
N ASN A 140 13.61 4.92 13.71
CA ASN A 140 14.73 4.13 14.21
C ASN A 140 15.19 3.06 13.22
N LEU A 141 14.24 2.43 12.51
CA LEU A 141 14.57 1.45 11.47
C LEU A 141 15.19 2.11 10.23
N SER A 142 14.77 3.31 9.90
CA SER A 142 15.22 4.00 8.70
C SER A 142 16.56 4.73 8.85
N GLY A 143 16.96 5.10 10.04
CA GLY A 143 18.28 5.67 10.38
C GLY A 143 18.61 7.04 9.81
N LYS A 144 17.96 7.49 8.73
CA LYS A 144 18.16 8.78 8.06
C LYS A 144 16.84 9.34 7.56
N SER A 145 16.86 10.49 6.91
CA SER A 145 15.69 11.06 6.26
C SER A 145 15.02 10.03 5.36
N PHE A 146 13.72 9.81 5.55
CA PHE A 146 12.92 8.84 4.80
C PHE A 146 12.97 9.09 3.28
N ALA A 147 13.18 10.33 2.86
CA ALA A 147 13.23 10.71 1.46
C ALA A 147 14.40 10.09 0.68
N PHE A 148 15.52 9.83 1.35
CA PHE A 148 16.77 9.39 0.71
C PHE A 148 17.29 8.07 1.19
N SER A 149 16.71 7.51 2.21
CA SER A 149 17.20 6.25 2.76
C SER A 149 16.71 5.08 1.92
N TYR A 150 17.35 4.87 0.80
CA TYR A 150 17.07 3.71 -0.05
C TYR A 150 17.66 2.44 0.49
N ILE A 151 18.71 2.58 1.27
CA ILE A 151 19.39 1.48 1.95
C ILE A 151 19.36 1.80 3.43
N TYR A 152 18.32 1.34 4.08
CA TYR A 152 18.24 1.43 5.52
C TYR A 152 19.03 0.30 6.15
N GLU A 153 20.10 0.66 6.79
CA GLU A 153 20.74 -0.23 7.74
C GLU A 153 19.93 -0.14 9.05
N ALA A 154 19.12 -1.16 9.30
CA ALA A 154 18.55 -1.35 10.62
C ALA A 154 19.70 -1.46 11.62
N ASN A 155 19.77 -0.56 12.58
CA ASN A 155 20.78 -0.64 13.63
C ASN A 155 20.36 -1.76 14.60
N ASN A 156 20.77 -2.99 14.28
CA ASN A 156 20.33 -4.22 14.93
C ASN A 156 20.98 -4.44 16.31
N SER A 157 21.78 -3.51 16.81
CA SER A 157 22.61 -3.73 18.00
C SER A 157 21.94 -3.36 19.32
N ALA A 158 20.77 -2.71 19.33
CA ALA A 158 20.06 -2.38 20.56
C ALA A 158 18.80 -3.23 20.74
N PRO A 159 18.46 -3.65 21.97
CA PRO A 159 17.21 -4.38 22.26
C PRO A 159 15.96 -3.64 21.75
N THR A 160 15.96 -2.33 21.82
CA THR A 160 14.90 -1.44 21.27
C THR A 160 14.72 -1.58 19.76
N ALA A 161 15.78 -1.90 19.02
CA ALA A 161 15.70 -2.12 17.57
C ALA A 161 14.95 -3.41 17.22
N GLN A 162 15.10 -4.47 18.01
CA GLN A 162 14.34 -5.70 17.81
C GLN A 162 12.84 -5.49 18.09
N TYR A 163 12.49 -4.74 19.12
CA TYR A 163 11.09 -4.38 19.39
C TYR A 163 10.49 -3.55 18.28
N ALA A 164 11.23 -2.56 17.78
CA ALA A 164 10.81 -1.75 16.62
C ALA A 164 10.63 -2.61 15.36
N PHE A 165 11.54 -3.54 15.09
CA PHE A 165 11.47 -4.47 13.97
C PHE A 165 10.19 -5.33 14.03
N TRP A 166 9.98 -6.05 15.12
CA TRP A 166 8.84 -6.95 15.27
C TRP A 166 7.51 -6.20 15.38
N GLY A 167 7.50 -5.05 16.05
CA GLY A 167 6.33 -4.16 16.08
C GLY A 167 5.92 -3.71 14.67
N THR A 168 6.89 -3.30 13.86
CA THR A 168 6.66 -2.93 12.47
C THR A 168 6.17 -4.10 11.63
N VAL A 169 6.75 -5.29 11.78
CA VAL A 169 6.31 -6.51 11.07
C VAL A 169 4.87 -6.85 11.43
N CYS A 170 4.51 -6.87 12.73
CA CYS A 170 3.15 -7.13 13.17
C CYS A 170 2.16 -6.11 12.59
N TRP A 171 2.52 -4.83 12.61
CA TRP A 171 1.68 -3.77 12.05
C TRP A 171 1.48 -3.94 10.54
N ILE A 172 2.52 -4.27 9.79
CA ILE A 172 2.46 -4.53 8.33
C ILE A 172 1.51 -5.69 8.02
N ILE A 173 1.60 -6.78 8.78
CA ILE A 173 0.72 -7.93 8.59
C ILE A 173 -0.72 -7.54 8.88
N ALA A 174 -0.99 -6.85 10.00
CA ALA A 174 -2.33 -6.39 10.35
C ALA A 174 -2.91 -5.45 9.26
N TYR A 175 -2.11 -4.50 8.77
CA TYR A 175 -2.51 -3.63 7.67
C TYR A 175 -2.84 -4.43 6.40
N THR A 176 -2.03 -5.42 6.07
CA THR A 176 -2.23 -6.22 4.85
C THR A 176 -3.53 -7.02 4.93
N ILE A 177 -3.82 -7.63 6.07
CA ILE A 177 -5.08 -8.37 6.32
C ILE A 177 -6.28 -7.41 6.26
N TRP A 178 -6.22 -6.27 6.96
CA TRP A 178 -7.28 -5.27 6.94
C TRP A 178 -7.55 -4.74 5.53
N ASN A 179 -6.50 -4.40 4.80
CA ASN A 179 -6.63 -3.86 3.44
C ASN A 179 -7.14 -4.92 2.45
N TRP A 180 -6.79 -6.21 2.65
CA TRP A 180 -7.36 -7.30 1.87
C TRP A 180 -8.88 -7.39 2.05
N ILE A 181 -9.39 -7.32 3.28
CA ILE A 181 -10.84 -7.33 3.55
C ILE A 181 -11.51 -6.13 2.87
N PHE A 182 -10.97 -4.92 3.05
CA PHE A 182 -11.46 -3.72 2.37
C PHE A 182 -11.54 -3.91 0.85
N VAL A 183 -10.50 -4.43 0.24
CA VAL A 183 -10.42 -4.66 -1.21
C VAL A 183 -11.44 -5.71 -1.69
N THR A 184 -11.65 -6.77 -0.93
CA THR A 184 -12.65 -7.81 -1.29
C THR A 184 -14.08 -7.30 -1.18
N ASP A 185 -14.35 -6.33 -0.32
CA ASP A 185 -15.66 -5.72 -0.16
C ASP A 185 -15.94 -4.62 -1.18
N GLU A 186 -14.89 -3.89 -1.62
CA GLU A 186 -15.01 -2.75 -2.53
C GLU A 186 -14.92 -3.14 -4.03
N PHE A 187 -14.15 -4.17 -4.38
CA PHE A 187 -13.85 -4.50 -5.77
C PHE A 187 -14.41 -5.85 -6.22
N SER A 188 -14.54 -6.02 -7.54
CA SER A 188 -14.84 -7.32 -8.12
C SER A 188 -13.74 -8.35 -7.80
N PRO A 189 -14.06 -9.66 -7.75
CA PRO A 189 -13.07 -10.71 -7.46
C PRO A 189 -11.84 -10.68 -8.38
N SER A 190 -12.01 -10.32 -9.64
CA SER A 190 -10.91 -10.19 -10.60
C SER A 190 -9.96 -9.04 -10.25
N ILE A 191 -10.53 -7.90 -9.86
CA ILE A 191 -9.76 -6.73 -9.44
C ILE A 191 -9.12 -6.96 -8.08
N ALA A 192 -9.81 -7.62 -7.14
CA ALA A 192 -9.22 -8.05 -5.88
C ALA A 192 -8.01 -8.97 -6.10
N TYR A 193 -8.08 -9.88 -7.11
CA TYR A 193 -6.95 -10.73 -7.48
C TYR A 193 -5.74 -9.93 -7.99
N LEU A 194 -5.95 -8.91 -8.82
CA LEU A 194 -4.87 -8.01 -9.21
C LEU A 194 -4.32 -7.25 -8.00
N HIS A 195 -5.20 -6.79 -7.12
CA HIS A 195 -4.82 -6.05 -5.92
C HIS A 195 -4.00 -6.89 -4.93
N PHE A 196 -4.15 -8.21 -4.96
CA PHE A 196 -3.30 -9.12 -4.19
C PHE A 196 -1.81 -8.97 -4.57
N ALA A 197 -1.49 -8.74 -5.85
CA ALA A 197 -0.13 -8.41 -6.27
C ALA A 197 0.33 -7.04 -5.72
N ILE A 198 -0.57 -6.05 -5.67
CA ILE A 198 -0.29 -4.72 -5.12
C ILE A 198 0.02 -4.78 -3.62
N LEU A 199 -0.67 -5.63 -2.88
CA LEU A 199 -0.44 -5.87 -1.44
C LEU A 199 0.79 -6.74 -1.18
N GLY A 200 1.05 -7.72 -2.04
CA GLY A 200 2.16 -8.66 -1.89
C GLY A 200 3.53 -8.04 -2.20
N MET A 201 3.58 -7.08 -3.14
CA MET A 201 4.84 -6.44 -3.52
C MET A 201 5.58 -5.78 -2.34
N PRO A 202 4.94 -4.96 -1.49
CA PRO A 202 5.62 -4.37 -0.33
C PRO A 202 6.17 -5.41 0.64
N LEU A 203 5.45 -6.52 0.84
CA LEU A 203 5.92 -7.63 1.68
C LEU A 203 7.15 -8.29 1.06
N LEU A 204 7.09 -8.58 -0.25
CA LEU A 204 8.21 -9.13 -1.00
C LEU A 204 9.44 -8.20 -0.93
N GLY A 205 9.23 -6.90 -1.08
CA GLY A 205 10.28 -5.90 -0.94
C GLY A 205 10.96 -5.94 0.43
N CYS A 206 10.18 -6.02 1.51
CA CYS A 206 10.71 -6.14 2.87
C CYS A 206 11.49 -7.45 3.08
N ILE A 207 11.02 -8.57 2.52
CA ILE A 207 11.69 -9.87 2.61
C ILE A 207 13.04 -9.83 1.87
N ILE A 208 13.05 -9.33 0.63
CA ILE A 208 14.28 -9.24 -0.19
C ILE A 208 15.30 -8.34 0.47
N THR A 209 14.88 -7.18 0.97
CA THR A 209 15.77 -6.20 1.62
C THR A 209 16.07 -6.52 3.08
N ARG A 210 15.36 -7.47 3.67
CA ARG A 210 15.38 -7.80 5.11
C ARG A 210 15.12 -6.57 6.00
N ASN A 211 14.34 -5.62 5.49
CA ASN A 211 14.08 -4.36 6.16
C ASN A 211 12.59 -3.97 6.09
N PRO A 212 11.81 -4.18 7.18
CA PRO A 212 10.41 -3.80 7.24
C PRO A 212 10.19 -2.28 7.23
N GLY A 213 11.21 -1.47 7.55
CA GLY A 213 11.13 0.00 7.47
C GLY A 213 10.93 0.52 6.04
N LEU A 214 11.30 -0.26 5.02
CA LEU A 214 11.05 0.08 3.62
C LEU A 214 9.62 -0.19 3.15
N TRP A 215 8.80 -0.85 3.95
CA TRP A 215 7.45 -1.21 3.57
C TRP A 215 6.63 -0.02 3.10
N LEU A 216 6.70 1.11 3.80
CA LEU A 216 5.92 2.30 3.50
C LEU A 216 6.24 2.85 2.11
N VAL A 217 7.52 2.88 1.72
CA VAL A 217 7.96 3.29 0.38
C VAL A 217 7.45 2.33 -0.68
N PHE A 218 7.66 1.03 -0.48
CA PHE A 218 7.20 0.00 -1.41
C PHE A 218 5.68 0.00 -1.52
N ARG A 219 4.96 0.13 -0.39
CA ARG A 219 3.48 0.21 -0.38
C ARG A 219 2.97 1.41 -1.14
N ALA A 220 3.58 2.54 -0.91
CA ALA A 220 3.22 3.76 -1.60
C ALA A 220 3.41 3.62 -3.13
N ASN A 221 4.55 3.11 -3.57
CA ASN A 221 4.87 2.96 -4.99
C ASN A 221 4.05 1.86 -5.67
N SER A 222 3.85 0.71 -5.00
CA SER A 222 3.02 -0.38 -5.53
C SER A 222 1.55 0.04 -5.67
N LEU A 223 1.02 0.82 -4.72
CA LEU A 223 -0.34 1.33 -4.77
C LEU A 223 -0.53 2.28 -5.95
N THR A 224 0.42 3.17 -6.21
CA THR A 224 0.31 4.11 -7.33
C THR A 224 0.41 3.38 -8.67
N CYS A 225 1.46 2.60 -8.87
CA CYS A 225 1.65 1.84 -10.12
C CYS A 225 0.50 0.85 -10.36
N GLY A 226 0.18 0.05 -9.35
CA GLY A 226 -0.89 -0.94 -9.44
C GLY A 226 -2.27 -0.31 -9.57
N GLY A 227 -2.54 0.81 -8.88
CA GLY A 227 -3.79 1.57 -9.00
C GLY A 227 -3.98 2.15 -10.39
N ILE A 228 -2.93 2.70 -10.99
CA ILE A 228 -2.97 3.18 -12.38
C ILE A 228 -3.27 2.03 -13.33
N LEU A 229 -2.58 0.90 -13.19
CA LEU A 229 -2.80 -0.30 -14.00
C LEU A 229 -4.25 -0.81 -13.84
N GLN A 230 -4.73 -0.88 -12.62
CA GLN A 230 -6.08 -1.31 -12.26
C GLN A 230 -7.16 -0.42 -12.88
N ILE A 231 -7.01 0.90 -12.83
CA ILE A 231 -7.98 1.86 -13.35
C ILE A 231 -7.92 1.90 -14.87
N SER A 232 -6.72 1.97 -15.45
CA SER A 232 -6.53 2.09 -16.90
C SER A 232 -6.98 0.86 -17.68
N CYS A 233 -6.87 -0.33 -17.09
CA CYS A 233 -7.17 -1.60 -17.73
C CYS A 233 -8.27 -2.39 -17.01
N LYS A 234 -9.18 -1.70 -16.29
CA LYS A 234 -10.18 -2.32 -15.42
C LYS A 234 -10.99 -3.39 -16.12
N GLN A 235 -11.64 -3.05 -17.25
CA GLN A 235 -12.47 -3.98 -18.00
C GLN A 235 -11.69 -5.21 -18.46
N PHE A 236 -10.48 -5.00 -18.97
CA PHE A 236 -9.60 -6.08 -19.40
C PHE A 236 -9.30 -7.06 -18.23
N PHE A 237 -8.94 -6.55 -17.05
CA PHE A 237 -8.66 -7.40 -15.91
C PHE A 237 -9.93 -8.07 -15.35
N GLU A 238 -11.07 -7.39 -15.35
CA GLU A 238 -12.34 -7.98 -14.92
C GLU A 238 -12.72 -9.21 -15.73
N GLU A 239 -12.47 -9.18 -17.04
CA GLU A 239 -12.76 -10.31 -17.93
C GLU A 239 -11.67 -11.40 -17.88
N LYS A 240 -10.39 -11.00 -17.92
CA LYS A 240 -9.27 -11.94 -18.06
C LYS A 240 -8.80 -12.58 -16.76
N LEU A 241 -9.03 -11.98 -15.58
CA LEU A 241 -8.65 -12.54 -14.29
C LEU A 241 -9.80 -13.24 -13.57
N LYS A 242 -10.97 -13.36 -14.19
CA LYS A 242 -12.12 -14.04 -13.59
C LYS A 242 -11.87 -15.53 -13.48
N THR A 243 -11.78 -16.05 -12.25
CA THR A 243 -11.65 -17.48 -11.94
C THR A 243 -12.62 -17.88 -10.82
N GLU A 244 -13.14 -19.09 -10.88
CA GLU A 244 -14.04 -19.63 -9.84
C GLU A 244 -13.36 -19.70 -8.48
N LYS A 245 -12.11 -20.17 -8.45
CA LYS A 245 -11.31 -20.30 -7.21
C LYS A 245 -11.14 -18.95 -6.52
N MET A 246 -10.79 -17.90 -7.28
CA MET A 246 -10.63 -16.56 -6.72
C MET A 246 -11.95 -15.97 -6.28
N THR A 247 -13.01 -16.18 -7.04
CA THR A 247 -14.36 -15.75 -6.66
C THR A 247 -14.80 -16.42 -5.35
N ALA A 248 -14.53 -17.72 -5.19
CA ALA A 248 -14.83 -18.43 -3.96
C ALA A 248 -14.00 -17.92 -2.77
N PHE A 249 -12.71 -17.63 -2.98
CA PHE A 249 -11.82 -17.09 -1.96
C PHE A 249 -12.25 -15.70 -1.49
N VAL A 250 -12.57 -14.80 -2.42
CA VAL A 250 -13.09 -13.46 -2.10
C VAL A 250 -14.41 -13.57 -1.32
N LYS A 251 -15.36 -14.40 -1.78
CA LYS A 251 -16.62 -14.63 -1.05
C LYS A 251 -16.40 -15.22 0.35
N ALA A 252 -15.40 -16.09 0.50
CA ALA A 252 -15.04 -16.63 1.82
C ALA A 252 -14.51 -15.53 2.76
N SER A 253 -13.69 -14.61 2.24
CA SER A 253 -13.16 -13.45 3.00
C SER A 253 -14.26 -12.47 3.44
N GLN A 254 -15.36 -12.39 2.69
CA GLN A 254 -16.50 -11.52 2.99
C GLN A 254 -17.44 -12.08 4.06
N LYS A 255 -17.30 -13.35 4.48
CA LYS A 255 -18.15 -13.94 5.51
C LYS A 255 -17.93 -13.25 6.86
N THR A 256 -19.02 -12.87 7.52
CA THR A 256 -19.01 -12.17 8.82
C THR A 256 -18.14 -12.88 9.87
N GLY A 257 -18.25 -14.21 9.98
CA GLY A 257 -17.44 -15.00 10.91
C GLY A 257 -15.94 -14.95 10.59
N VAL A 258 -15.56 -14.93 9.30
CA VAL A 258 -14.16 -14.80 8.88
C VAL A 258 -13.65 -13.41 9.22
N GLN A 259 -14.40 -12.35 8.93
CA GLN A 259 -14.04 -10.98 9.26
C GLN A 259 -13.90 -10.76 10.77
N ALA A 260 -14.76 -11.39 11.59
CA ALA A 260 -14.64 -11.34 13.05
C ALA A 260 -13.33 -11.98 13.55
N VAL A 261 -12.98 -13.16 13.02
CA VAL A 261 -11.73 -13.83 13.37
C VAL A 261 -10.53 -13.00 12.92
N LEU A 262 -10.54 -12.46 11.71
CA LEU A 262 -9.47 -11.62 11.20
C LEU A 262 -9.33 -10.31 11.97
N MET A 263 -10.42 -9.73 12.47
CA MET A 263 -10.37 -8.58 13.38
C MET A 263 -9.62 -8.95 14.68
N ILE A 264 -9.94 -10.09 15.30
CA ILE A 264 -9.26 -10.53 16.52
C ILE A 264 -7.76 -10.72 16.28
N ILE A 265 -7.40 -11.38 15.17
CA ILE A 265 -5.99 -11.55 14.78
C ILE A 265 -5.31 -10.19 14.59
N ASN A 266 -5.95 -9.27 13.89
CA ASN A 266 -5.42 -7.93 13.64
C ASN A 266 -5.23 -7.15 14.95
N LEU A 267 -6.19 -7.18 15.87
CA LEU A 267 -6.07 -6.50 17.16
C LEU A 267 -4.94 -7.09 18.00
N ALA A 268 -4.76 -8.42 17.99
CA ALA A 268 -3.64 -9.08 18.65
C ALA A 268 -2.29 -8.64 18.05
N LEU A 269 -2.19 -8.58 16.72
CA LEU A 269 -0.99 -8.10 16.03
C LEU A 269 -0.70 -6.63 16.36
N LEU A 270 -1.72 -5.78 16.41
CA LEU A 270 -1.58 -4.34 16.72
C LEU A 270 -1.28 -4.08 18.19
N ALA A 271 -1.64 -4.99 19.10
CA ALA A 271 -1.26 -4.89 20.50
C ALA A 271 0.27 -4.97 20.69
N VAL A 272 1.00 -5.68 19.82
CA VAL A 272 2.45 -5.83 19.90
C VAL A 272 3.18 -4.47 19.79
N PRO A 273 3.03 -3.69 18.70
CA PRO A 273 3.69 -2.39 18.59
C PRO A 273 3.22 -1.39 19.66
N CYS A 274 1.95 -1.45 20.07
CA CYS A 274 1.44 -0.59 21.14
C CYS A 274 2.10 -0.92 22.49
N ALA A 275 2.26 -2.20 22.83
CA ALA A 275 2.96 -2.63 24.03
C ALA A 275 4.44 -2.16 24.03
N PHE A 276 5.12 -2.33 22.88
CA PHE A 276 6.51 -1.87 22.76
C PHE A 276 6.64 -0.35 22.85
N ALA A 277 5.71 0.42 22.30
CA ALA A 277 5.69 1.87 22.40
C ALA A 277 5.48 2.34 23.86
N ILE A 278 4.67 1.64 24.63
CA ILE A 278 4.47 1.91 26.06
C ILE A 278 5.73 1.56 26.85
N MET A 279 6.28 0.36 26.65
CA MET A 279 7.49 -0.10 27.33
C MET A 279 8.69 0.82 27.07
N SER A 280 8.84 1.33 25.85
CA SER A 280 9.93 2.26 25.49
C SER A 280 9.83 3.64 26.16
N LYS A 281 8.66 4.00 26.72
CA LYS A 281 8.46 5.25 27.46
C LYS A 281 8.60 5.08 28.98
N LEU A 282 8.55 3.84 29.46
CA LEU A 282 8.67 3.52 30.91
C LEU A 282 10.12 3.23 31.30
N ASN A 283 11.00 2.97 30.34
CA ASN A 283 12.44 2.83 30.51
C ASN A 283 13.17 4.12 30.05
#